data_7f27f069cc65fc0dc96ece5b29ce8307
#
_entry.id   7f27f069cc65fc0dc96ece5b29ce8307
#
_cell.length_a   1.000
_cell.length_b   1.000
_cell.length_c   1.000
_cell.angle_alpha   90.00
_cell.angle_beta   90.00
_cell.angle_gamma   90.00
#
_symmetry.space_group_name_H-M   'P 1'
#
loop_
_entity.id
_entity.type
_entity.pdbx_description
1 polymer ?
#
loop_
_entity_poly.entity_id
_entity_poly.type
_entity_poly.pdbx_seq_one_letter_code
_entity_poly.pdbx_strand_id
1 'polypeptide(L)'
;PGIADPGAQIVARAQELGLRVVPWVGPSSILMTLMASGLDGQRFRFLGYLPVHADERATALKDLETQSRRSETQLFIETPYRNGAMLESLVSTLAPDTRVTVATDVTGEHESIRTMTVRAWAALMPEERALPKLPTVFALLAAPRGTAPRYAPSDARRKGGRDAGRPAAGRNFRPAQKKGRGR
;
A
#
# COMPACT_ATOMS: atom_id res chain seq x y z
N PRO A 1 -17.58 5.56 11.01
CA PRO A 1 -18.69 6.42 10.55
C PRO A 1 -18.15 7.72 9.98
N GLY A 2 -18.76 8.19 8.88
CA GLY A 2 -18.42 9.47 8.27
C GLY A 2 -17.29 9.46 7.22
N ILE A 3 -16.57 8.35 7.06
CA ILE A 3 -15.57 8.18 5.98
C ILE A 3 -16.02 7.01 5.09
N ALA A 4 -16.33 7.29 3.84
CA ALA A 4 -16.94 6.34 2.89
C ALA A 4 -18.23 5.69 3.43
N ASP A 5 -19.03 6.46 4.16
CA ASP A 5 -20.15 6.02 4.96
C ASP A 5 -21.19 7.15 5.05
N PRO A 6 -22.51 6.86 5.04
CA PRO A 6 -23.55 7.90 5.09
C PRO A 6 -23.63 8.64 6.43
N GLY A 7 -22.94 8.24 7.47
CA GLY A 7 -22.94 8.86 8.79
C GLY A 7 -22.47 10.31 8.84
N ALA A 8 -21.84 10.81 7.78
CA ALA A 8 -21.39 12.21 7.71
C ALA A 8 -22.53 13.22 7.90
N GLN A 9 -23.73 12.95 7.39
CA GLN A 9 -24.90 13.82 7.54
C GLN A 9 -25.37 13.92 8.99
N ILE A 10 -25.31 12.81 9.73
CA ILE A 10 -25.67 12.78 11.16
C ILE A 10 -24.65 13.61 11.96
N VAL A 11 -23.36 13.45 11.65
CA VAL A 11 -22.30 14.24 12.29
C VAL A 11 -22.46 15.72 12.00
N ALA A 12 -22.74 16.09 10.74
CA ALA A 12 -22.98 17.48 10.36
C ALA A 12 -24.14 18.09 11.18
N ARG A 13 -25.25 17.35 11.29
CA ARG A 13 -26.41 17.82 12.07
C ARG A 13 -26.09 17.95 13.56
N ALA A 14 -25.31 17.03 14.12
CA ALA A 14 -24.85 17.13 15.51
C ALA A 14 -24.01 18.40 15.73
N GLN A 15 -23.10 18.72 14.81
CA GLN A 15 -22.29 19.95 14.88
C GLN A 15 -23.15 21.21 14.79
N GLU A 16 -24.13 21.26 13.88
CA GLU A 16 -25.08 22.38 13.77
C GLU A 16 -25.88 22.63 15.07
N LEU A 17 -26.20 21.54 15.81
CA LEU A 17 -26.90 21.60 17.06
C LEU A 17 -25.98 21.86 18.27
N GLY A 18 -24.69 22.05 18.06
CA GLY A 18 -23.73 22.23 19.15
C GLY A 18 -23.52 20.99 20.01
N LEU A 19 -23.93 19.81 19.53
CA LEU A 19 -23.72 18.56 20.26
C LEU A 19 -22.24 18.12 20.17
N ARG A 20 -21.75 17.62 21.30
CA ARG A 20 -20.38 17.11 21.34
C ARG A 20 -20.24 15.86 20.50
N VAL A 21 -19.41 15.91 19.48
CA VAL A 21 -19.00 14.74 18.69
C VAL A 21 -17.68 14.22 19.22
N VAL A 22 -17.62 12.95 19.59
CA VAL A 22 -16.42 12.30 20.12
C VAL A 22 -15.96 11.24 19.11
N PRO A 23 -14.86 11.49 18.36
CA PRO A 23 -14.29 10.47 17.50
C PRO A 23 -13.60 9.41 18.34
N TRP A 24 -13.76 8.16 17.95
CA TRP A 24 -13.07 7.04 18.58
C TRP A 24 -11.96 6.55 17.66
N VAL A 25 -10.84 6.19 18.25
CA VAL A 25 -9.77 5.51 17.50
C VAL A 25 -10.23 4.13 17.06
N GLY A 26 -9.89 3.76 15.84
CA GLY A 26 -10.23 2.46 15.29
C GLY A 26 -9.49 2.19 13.99
N PRO A 27 -9.46 0.93 13.53
CA PRO A 27 -8.86 0.57 12.28
C PRO A 27 -9.59 1.24 11.11
N SER A 28 -8.82 1.73 10.15
CA SER A 28 -9.32 2.22 8.86
C SER A 28 -8.50 1.56 7.76
N SER A 29 -9.14 0.79 6.90
CA SER A 29 -8.46 0.13 5.78
C SER A 29 -7.73 1.13 4.86
N ILE A 30 -8.26 2.36 4.73
CA ILE A 30 -7.64 3.43 3.93
C ILE A 30 -6.29 3.83 4.53
N LEU A 31 -6.25 4.17 5.83
CA LEU A 31 -5.02 4.57 6.51
C LEU A 31 -4.05 3.40 6.66
N MET A 32 -4.53 2.20 6.95
CA MET A 32 -3.70 1.02 7.06
C MET A 32 -3.05 0.67 5.72
N THR A 33 -3.77 0.80 4.61
CA THR A 33 -3.21 0.67 3.26
C THR A 33 -2.10 1.69 3.04
N LEU A 34 -2.33 2.97 3.36
CA LEU A 34 -1.31 4.00 3.22
C LEU A 34 -0.06 3.70 4.05
N MET A 35 -0.22 3.33 5.32
CA MET A 35 0.87 2.98 6.23
C MET A 35 1.71 1.81 5.72
N ALA A 36 1.08 0.80 5.14
CA ALA A 36 1.75 -0.40 4.64
C ALA A 36 2.24 -0.28 3.19
N SER A 37 1.82 0.75 2.45
CA SER A 37 2.10 0.90 1.02
C SER A 37 3.55 1.29 0.70
N GLY A 38 4.23 1.97 1.60
CA GLY A 38 5.53 2.61 1.33
C GLY A 38 5.43 3.79 0.33
N LEU A 39 4.23 4.31 0.09
CA LEU A 39 4.00 5.54 -0.66
C LEU A 39 4.14 6.77 0.25
N ASP A 40 3.92 7.98 -0.29
CA ASP A 40 4.01 9.21 0.51
C ASP A 40 2.82 9.30 1.48
N GLY A 41 3.08 9.33 2.76
CA GLY A 41 2.09 9.46 3.82
C GLY A 41 1.90 10.89 4.33
N GLN A 42 2.70 11.86 3.88
CA GLN A 42 2.57 13.27 4.27
C GLN A 42 1.45 13.97 3.49
N ARG A 43 1.30 13.59 2.23
CA ARG A 43 0.31 14.14 1.34
C ARG A 43 -0.44 13.02 0.65
N PHE A 44 -1.72 12.90 0.94
CA PHE A 44 -2.56 11.90 0.33
C PHE A 44 -4.00 12.40 0.18
N ARG A 45 -4.71 11.79 -0.74
CA ARG A 45 -6.11 12.07 -1.01
C ARG A 45 -6.89 10.77 -1.14
N PHE A 46 -8.03 10.69 -0.47
CA PHE A 46 -9.00 9.61 -0.66
C PHE A 46 -10.12 10.08 -1.57
N LEU A 47 -10.44 9.28 -2.59
CA LEU A 47 -11.35 9.63 -3.68
C LEU A 47 -12.67 8.84 -3.66
N GLY A 48 -12.80 7.86 -2.75
CA GLY A 48 -13.94 6.94 -2.79
C GLY A 48 -13.86 5.99 -3.99
N TYR A 49 -14.95 5.85 -4.74
CA TYR A 49 -15.01 5.01 -5.94
C TYR A 49 -14.65 5.80 -7.19
N LEU A 50 -13.96 5.14 -8.12
CA LEU A 50 -13.71 5.67 -9.45
C LEU A 50 -14.87 5.29 -10.41
N PRO A 51 -14.96 5.95 -11.60
CA PRO A 51 -16.00 5.68 -12.58
C PRO A 51 -16.09 4.21 -12.98
N VAL A 52 -17.31 3.73 -13.15
CA VAL A 52 -17.60 2.34 -13.53
C VAL A 52 -17.26 2.07 -14.99
N HIS A 53 -17.53 3.05 -15.87
CA HIS A 53 -17.28 2.94 -17.30
C HIS A 53 -15.77 3.01 -17.59
N ALA A 54 -15.29 2.12 -18.46
CA ALA A 54 -13.85 1.94 -18.69
C ALA A 54 -13.16 3.20 -19.19
N ASP A 55 -13.77 3.92 -20.12
CA ASP A 55 -13.20 5.14 -20.73
C ASP A 55 -13.11 6.30 -19.73
N GLU A 56 -14.17 6.49 -18.94
CA GLU A 56 -14.21 7.49 -17.87
C GLU A 56 -13.19 7.16 -16.78
N ARG A 57 -13.08 5.88 -16.42
CA ARG A 57 -12.11 5.39 -15.45
C ARG A 57 -10.68 5.59 -15.94
N ALA A 58 -10.39 5.30 -17.22
CA ALA A 58 -9.08 5.54 -17.80
C ALA A 58 -8.70 7.02 -17.78
N THR A 59 -9.66 7.90 -18.08
CA THR A 59 -9.46 9.36 -17.99
C THR A 59 -9.18 9.79 -16.55
N ALA A 60 -9.99 9.34 -15.58
CA ALA A 60 -9.79 9.63 -14.17
C ALA A 60 -8.42 9.14 -13.67
N LEU A 61 -7.99 7.94 -14.06
CA LEU A 61 -6.69 7.39 -13.68
C LEU A 61 -5.52 8.24 -14.20
N LYS A 62 -5.57 8.75 -15.44
CA LYS A 62 -4.56 9.67 -16.00
C LYS A 62 -4.49 10.98 -15.24
N ASP A 63 -5.64 11.52 -14.85
CA ASP A 63 -5.72 12.75 -14.06
C ASP A 63 -5.13 12.52 -12.66
N LEU A 64 -5.46 11.43 -12.00
CA LEU A 64 -4.90 11.05 -10.70
C LEU A 64 -3.38 10.85 -10.76
N GLU A 65 -2.90 10.18 -11.80
CA GLU A 65 -1.45 10.04 -12.01
C GLU A 65 -0.78 11.40 -12.15
N THR A 66 -1.38 12.31 -12.90
CA THR A 66 -0.86 13.67 -13.08
C THR A 66 -0.83 14.45 -11.78
N GLN A 67 -1.89 14.37 -10.97
CA GLN A 67 -1.95 14.98 -9.65
C GLN A 67 -0.91 14.38 -8.68
N SER A 68 -0.74 13.07 -8.72
CA SER A 68 0.18 12.35 -7.83
C SER A 68 1.66 12.71 -8.07
N ARG A 69 2.04 13.26 -9.23
CA ARG A 69 3.40 13.74 -9.52
C ARG A 69 3.88 14.84 -8.57
N ARG A 70 2.96 15.47 -7.82
CA ARG A 70 3.27 16.46 -6.78
C ARG A 70 3.57 15.82 -5.42
N SER A 71 3.95 14.54 -5.40
CA SER A 71 4.15 13.73 -4.19
C SER A 71 2.87 13.63 -3.35
N GLU A 72 1.73 13.41 -4.00
CA GLU A 72 0.45 13.20 -3.33
C GLU A 72 -0.08 11.81 -3.66
N THR A 73 -0.13 10.92 -2.66
CA THR A 73 -0.67 9.57 -2.84
C THR A 73 -2.18 9.63 -3.05
N GLN A 74 -2.66 9.00 -4.12
CA GLN A 74 -4.08 8.90 -4.45
C GLN A 74 -4.60 7.55 -3.97
N LEU A 75 -5.59 7.55 -3.05
CA LEU A 75 -6.24 6.33 -2.56
C LEU A 75 -7.68 6.27 -3.04
N PHE A 76 -8.14 5.08 -3.39
CA PHE A 76 -9.51 4.83 -3.79
C PHE A 76 -9.91 3.38 -3.49
N ILE A 77 -11.20 3.10 -3.53
CA ILE A 77 -11.76 1.78 -3.26
C ILE A 77 -12.54 1.28 -4.47
N GLU A 78 -12.70 -0.03 -4.52
CA GLU A 78 -13.54 -0.67 -5.52
C GLU A 78 -14.39 -1.77 -4.89
N THR A 79 -15.49 -2.10 -5.55
CA THR A 79 -16.30 -3.25 -5.16
C THR A 79 -15.56 -4.56 -5.44
N PRO A 80 -15.72 -5.59 -4.61
CA PRO A 80 -14.98 -6.85 -4.75
C PRO A 80 -15.06 -7.49 -6.15
N TYR A 81 -16.19 -7.34 -6.81
CA TYR A 81 -16.42 -7.93 -8.14
C TYR A 81 -15.67 -7.22 -9.27
N ARG A 82 -15.22 -5.98 -9.06
CA ARG A 82 -14.51 -5.17 -10.06
C ARG A 82 -13.02 -4.99 -9.78
N ASN A 83 -12.49 -5.60 -8.72
CA ASN A 83 -11.08 -5.49 -8.36
C ASN A 83 -10.14 -5.85 -9.52
N GLY A 84 -10.39 -6.96 -10.20
CA GLY A 84 -9.59 -7.38 -11.35
C GLY A 84 -9.65 -6.38 -12.50
N ALA A 85 -10.84 -5.90 -12.86
CA ALA A 85 -11.01 -4.89 -13.91
C ALA A 85 -10.33 -3.55 -13.55
N MET A 86 -10.32 -3.19 -12.27
CA MET A 86 -9.61 -2.00 -11.79
C MET A 86 -8.09 -2.17 -11.95
N LEU A 87 -7.53 -3.30 -11.53
CA LEU A 87 -6.10 -3.57 -11.69
C LEU A 87 -5.68 -3.58 -13.16
N GLU A 88 -6.46 -4.18 -14.04
CA GLU A 88 -6.20 -4.16 -15.48
C GLU A 88 -6.25 -2.73 -16.04
N SER A 89 -7.20 -1.90 -15.58
CA SER A 89 -7.26 -0.49 -15.99
C SER A 89 -6.04 0.29 -15.52
N LEU A 90 -5.54 0.04 -14.30
CA LEU A 90 -4.32 0.65 -13.77
C LEU A 90 -3.10 0.27 -14.63
N VAL A 91 -2.96 -1.03 -14.90
CA VAL A 91 -1.81 -1.55 -15.67
C VAL A 91 -1.80 -1.06 -17.12
N SER A 92 -2.97 -0.96 -17.75
CA SER A 92 -3.08 -0.53 -19.15
C SER A 92 -3.02 0.99 -19.34
N THR A 93 -3.30 1.78 -18.29
CA THR A 93 -3.50 3.23 -18.42
C THR A 93 -2.31 4.04 -17.90
N LEU A 94 -1.69 3.60 -16.79
CA LEU A 94 -0.69 4.40 -16.09
C LEU A 94 0.72 4.18 -16.64
N ALA A 95 1.60 5.14 -16.37
CA ALA A 95 2.99 5.07 -16.77
C ALA A 95 3.72 3.87 -16.07
N PRO A 96 4.67 3.22 -16.78
CA PRO A 96 5.33 2.01 -16.27
C PRO A 96 6.03 2.16 -14.91
N ASP A 97 6.48 3.35 -14.57
CA ASP A 97 7.22 3.64 -13.34
C ASP A 97 6.31 4.14 -12.20
N THR A 98 5.02 4.34 -12.46
CA THR A 98 4.03 4.66 -11.41
C THR A 98 3.90 3.47 -10.46
N ARG A 99 3.99 3.74 -9.16
CA ARG A 99 3.80 2.73 -8.13
C ARG A 99 2.32 2.58 -7.83
N VAL A 100 1.87 1.34 -7.77
CA VAL A 100 0.49 0.96 -7.44
C VAL A 100 0.51 -0.01 -6.29
N THR A 101 -0.28 0.32 -5.27
CA THR A 101 -0.58 -0.57 -4.13
C THR A 101 -1.95 -1.20 -4.32
N VAL A 102 -2.03 -2.48 -4.08
CA VAL A 102 -3.28 -3.24 -3.94
C VAL A 102 -3.30 -3.84 -2.54
N ALA A 103 -4.25 -3.43 -1.72
CA ALA A 103 -4.42 -3.90 -0.35
C ALA A 103 -5.80 -4.57 -0.23
N THR A 104 -5.79 -5.87 -0.14
CA THR A 104 -7.00 -6.71 -0.11
C THR A 104 -7.18 -7.29 1.29
N ASP A 105 -8.43 -7.33 1.75
CA ASP A 105 -8.85 -7.94 3.03
C ASP A 105 -8.03 -7.43 4.24
N VAL A 106 -7.77 -6.12 4.26
CA VAL A 106 -6.93 -5.49 5.30
C VAL A 106 -7.50 -5.80 6.69
N THR A 107 -6.68 -6.41 7.54
CA THR A 107 -7.02 -6.99 8.85
C THR A 107 -7.85 -8.28 8.81
N GLY A 108 -8.14 -8.80 7.64
CA GLY A 108 -8.83 -10.07 7.46
C GLY A 108 -7.88 -11.27 7.41
N GLU A 109 -8.47 -12.46 7.32
CA GLU A 109 -7.72 -13.73 7.25
C GLU A 109 -6.88 -13.84 5.97
N HIS A 110 -7.33 -13.21 4.88
CA HIS A 110 -6.66 -13.25 3.58
C HIS A 110 -5.96 -11.94 3.24
N GLU A 111 -5.48 -11.21 4.25
CA GLU A 111 -4.80 -9.94 4.04
C GLU A 111 -3.64 -10.08 3.07
N SER A 112 -3.62 -9.21 2.07
CA SER A 112 -2.52 -9.08 1.14
C SER A 112 -2.31 -7.62 0.77
N ILE A 113 -1.12 -7.08 1.04
CA ILE A 113 -0.75 -5.71 0.69
C ILE A 113 0.50 -5.75 -0.18
N ARG A 114 0.34 -5.39 -1.45
CA ARG A 114 1.42 -5.44 -2.45
C ARG A 114 1.58 -4.09 -3.13
N THR A 115 2.80 -3.55 -3.10
CA THR A 115 3.15 -2.32 -3.82
C THR A 115 4.21 -2.63 -4.87
N MET A 116 3.90 -2.35 -6.11
CA MET A 116 4.81 -2.55 -7.23
C MET A 116 4.66 -1.42 -8.25
N THR A 117 5.64 -1.29 -9.15
CA THR A 117 5.48 -0.43 -10.33
C THR A 117 4.48 -1.05 -11.30
N VAL A 118 3.83 -0.23 -12.12
CA VAL A 118 2.93 -0.71 -13.19
C VAL A 118 3.65 -1.73 -14.09
N ARG A 119 4.91 -1.49 -14.43
CA ARG A 119 5.75 -2.43 -15.18
C ARG A 119 5.87 -3.79 -14.49
N ALA A 120 6.08 -3.80 -13.17
CA ALA A 120 6.19 -5.05 -12.42
C ALA A 120 4.83 -5.76 -12.32
N TRP A 121 3.73 -5.03 -12.15
CA TRP A 121 2.37 -5.60 -12.20
C TRP A 121 2.08 -6.21 -13.58
N ALA A 122 2.48 -5.53 -14.66
CA ALA A 122 2.28 -6.02 -16.03
C ALA A 122 3.07 -7.29 -16.34
N ALA A 123 4.22 -7.47 -15.70
CA ALA A 123 5.09 -8.63 -15.91
C ALA A 123 4.64 -9.89 -15.16
N LEU A 124 3.67 -9.79 -14.26
CA LEU A 124 3.11 -10.95 -13.56
C LEU A 124 2.26 -11.80 -14.51
N MET A 125 2.28 -13.11 -14.30
CA MET A 125 1.35 -14.01 -14.95
C MET A 125 -0.10 -13.69 -14.56
N PRO A 126 -1.10 -13.97 -15.42
CA PRO A 126 -2.51 -13.66 -15.12
C PRO A 126 -2.98 -14.23 -13.78
N GLU A 127 -2.53 -15.44 -13.42
CA GLU A 127 -2.87 -16.10 -12.16
C GLU A 127 -2.31 -15.38 -10.94
N GLU A 128 -1.09 -14.84 -11.04
CA GLU A 128 -0.43 -14.07 -9.97
C GLU A 128 -1.02 -12.67 -9.79
N ARG A 129 -1.67 -12.16 -10.84
CA ARG A 129 -2.34 -10.87 -10.88
C ARG A 129 -3.82 -10.96 -10.52
N ALA A 130 -4.37 -12.16 -10.51
CA ALA A 130 -5.77 -12.39 -10.14
C ALA A 130 -6.03 -11.90 -8.69
N LEU A 131 -7.06 -11.08 -8.53
CA LEU A 131 -7.47 -10.57 -7.22
C LEU A 131 -8.71 -11.33 -6.73
N PRO A 132 -8.75 -11.71 -5.44
CA PRO A 132 -9.93 -12.32 -4.86
C PRO A 132 -11.08 -11.31 -4.78
N LYS A 133 -12.31 -11.82 -4.67
CA LYS A 133 -13.52 -11.00 -4.50
C LYS A 133 -13.69 -10.58 -3.03
N LEU A 134 -12.71 -9.83 -2.53
CA LEU A 134 -12.65 -9.32 -1.15
C LEU A 134 -12.54 -7.79 -1.15
N PRO A 135 -12.90 -7.11 -0.06
CA PRO A 135 -12.72 -5.67 0.05
C PRO A 135 -11.29 -5.25 -0.27
N THR A 136 -11.12 -4.28 -1.15
CA THR A 136 -9.80 -3.88 -1.63
C THR A 136 -9.67 -2.36 -1.68
N VAL A 137 -8.56 -1.86 -1.17
CA VAL A 137 -8.13 -0.47 -1.29
C VAL A 137 -6.96 -0.41 -2.25
N PHE A 138 -7.02 0.53 -3.16
CA PHE A 138 -5.97 0.83 -4.12
C PHE A 138 -5.29 2.15 -3.76
N ALA A 139 -3.99 2.24 -4.04
CA ALA A 139 -3.29 3.50 -3.97
C ALA A 139 -2.31 3.62 -5.14
N LEU A 140 -2.07 4.84 -5.61
CA LEU A 140 -1.06 5.10 -6.62
C LEU A 140 -0.22 6.34 -6.27
N LEU A 141 1.03 6.31 -6.73
CA LEU A 141 1.94 7.45 -6.68
C LEU A 141 2.87 7.41 -7.89
N ALA A 142 2.73 8.39 -8.75
CA ALA A 142 3.59 8.55 -9.92
C ALA A 142 5.03 8.89 -9.52
N ALA A 143 5.99 8.42 -10.30
CA ALA A 143 7.37 8.85 -10.14
C ALA A 143 7.50 10.35 -10.41
N PRO A 144 8.29 11.10 -9.63
CA PRO A 144 8.59 12.49 -9.92
C PRO A 144 9.23 12.62 -11.31
N ARG A 145 8.88 13.66 -12.06
CA ARG A 145 9.51 13.91 -13.37
C ARG A 145 11.01 14.15 -13.18
N GLY A 146 11.84 13.40 -13.90
CA GLY A 146 13.31 13.60 -13.92
C GLY A 146 14.10 12.91 -12.83
N THR A 147 13.51 12.06 -11.99
CA THR A 147 14.25 11.20 -11.07
C THR A 147 14.31 9.79 -11.61
N ALA A 148 15.53 9.27 -11.78
CA ALA A 148 15.72 7.83 -11.91
C ALA A 148 15.14 7.15 -10.66
N PRO A 149 14.57 5.93 -10.80
CA PRO A 149 13.98 5.24 -9.65
C PRO A 149 15.03 5.09 -8.54
N ARG A 150 14.76 5.64 -7.36
CA ARG A 150 15.65 5.56 -6.19
C ARG A 150 15.79 4.15 -5.64
N TYR A 151 15.03 3.22 -6.15
CA TYR A 151 15.07 1.81 -5.78
C TYR A 151 15.23 0.96 -7.04
N ALA A 152 16.45 0.62 -7.37
CA ALA A 152 16.73 -0.56 -8.16
C ALA A 152 16.74 -1.75 -7.18
N PRO A 153 15.93 -2.81 -7.38
CA PRO A 153 16.14 -4.05 -6.64
C PRO A 153 17.58 -4.48 -6.92
N SER A 154 18.36 -4.61 -5.86
CA SER A 154 19.69 -5.17 -5.98
C SER A 154 19.53 -6.63 -6.41
N ASP A 155 19.75 -6.93 -7.66
CA ASP A 155 20.02 -8.27 -8.16
C ASP A 155 21.38 -8.75 -7.63
N ALA A 156 21.51 -8.73 -6.31
CA ALA A 156 22.59 -9.41 -5.61
C ALA A 156 22.19 -10.88 -5.43
N ARG A 157 21.93 -11.57 -6.55
CA ARG A 157 21.93 -13.03 -6.59
C ARG A 157 23.29 -13.53 -6.98
N ARG A 158 23.97 -14.03 -5.98
CA ARG A 158 24.75 -15.26 -6.00
C ARG A 158 25.39 -15.61 -7.35
N LYS A 159 26.60 -15.22 -7.55
CA LYS A 159 27.56 -16.10 -8.21
C LYS A 159 28.33 -16.79 -7.11
N GLY A 160 28.15 -18.11 -7.03
CA GLY A 160 28.88 -18.97 -6.13
C GLY A 160 30.37 -18.94 -6.45
N GLY A 161 31.14 -18.78 -5.45
CA GLY A 161 32.55 -19.11 -5.43
C GLY A 161 32.72 -20.10 -4.30
N ARG A 162 32.88 -21.38 -4.65
CA ARG A 162 33.46 -22.38 -3.76
C ARG A 162 34.87 -21.91 -3.47
N ASP A 163 35.24 -21.80 -2.23
CA ASP A 163 36.59 -22.24 -1.87
C ASP A 163 36.69 -22.68 -0.42
N ALA A 164 37.53 -23.65 -0.25
CA ALA A 164 37.63 -24.55 0.86
C ALA A 164 38.47 -23.99 2.02
N GLY A 165 38.11 -24.39 3.22
CA GLY A 165 39.10 -24.79 4.19
C GLY A 165 39.74 -23.70 5.05
N ARG A 166 39.34 -23.64 6.31
CA ARG A 166 40.19 -23.96 7.48
C ARG A 166 39.46 -23.78 8.81
N PRO A 167 39.70 -24.66 9.77
CA PRO A 167 39.03 -24.66 11.05
C PRO A 167 39.81 -23.88 12.10
N ALA A 168 39.12 -23.66 13.19
CA ALA A 168 39.61 -23.50 14.56
C ALA A 168 39.90 -22.10 15.06
N ALA A 169 39.19 -21.70 16.06
CA ALA A 169 39.71 -21.64 17.45
C ALA A 169 38.60 -21.19 18.37
N GLY A 170 38.28 -21.99 19.32
CA GLY A 170 37.33 -21.74 20.37
C GLY A 170 37.76 -20.57 21.26
N ARG A 171 36.79 -19.75 21.65
CA ARG A 171 36.89 -18.94 22.85
C ARG A 171 35.69 -19.24 23.75
N ASN A 172 36.03 -19.86 24.84
CA ASN A 172 35.17 -20.12 25.97
C ASN A 172 34.53 -18.83 26.49
N PHE A 173 33.23 -18.78 26.48
CA PHE A 173 32.47 -17.76 27.18
C PHE A 173 32.14 -18.33 28.59
N ARG A 174 32.74 -17.76 29.63
CA ARG A 174 32.37 -18.00 31.02
C ARG A 174 31.20 -17.10 31.40
N PRO A 175 30.15 -17.64 32.02
CA PRO A 175 29.08 -16.79 32.55
C PRO A 175 29.47 -16.18 33.89
N ALA A 176 29.21 -14.91 34.08
CA ALA A 176 29.43 -14.16 35.30
C ALA A 176 28.41 -14.57 36.38
N GLN A 177 28.91 -14.91 37.55
CA GLN A 177 28.13 -15.21 38.77
C GLN A 177 27.51 -13.94 39.33
N LYS A 178 26.20 -14.00 39.59
CA LYS A 178 25.47 -13.01 40.41
C LYS A 178 25.86 -13.16 41.87
N LYS A 179 26.51 -12.16 42.44
CA LYS A 179 26.64 -12.01 43.90
C LYS A 179 25.34 -11.41 44.45
N GLY A 180 24.67 -12.15 45.31
CA GLY A 180 23.60 -11.65 46.15
C GLY A 180 24.14 -10.74 47.25
N ARG A 181 23.41 -9.68 47.58
CA ARG A 181 23.46 -8.98 48.85
C ARG A 181 22.04 -8.89 49.39
N GLY A 182 21.88 -9.53 50.53
CA GLY A 182 20.75 -9.33 51.40
C GLY A 182 20.94 -8.10 52.28
N ARG A 183 19.90 -7.54 52.57
CA ARG A 183 19.25 -7.03 53.81
C ARG A 183 18.06 -6.24 53.41
#